data_6425527072397a5cf9ec98b2d48756bb
#
_entry.id   6425527072397a5cf9ec98b2d48756bb
#
_cell.length_a   1.000
_cell.length_b   1.000
_cell.length_c   1.000
_cell.angle_alpha   90.00
_cell.angle_beta   90.00
_cell.angle_gamma   90.00
#
_symmetry.space_group_name_H-M   'P 1'
#
loop_
_entity.id
_entity.type
_entity.pdbx_description
1 polymer ?
#
loop_
_entity_poly.entity_id
_entity_poly.type
_entity_poly.pdbx_seq_one_letter_code
_entity_poly.pdbx_strand_id
1 'polypeptide(L)'
;MIHKLTGTRTILRISGVLAVVAIMATLSGCGLFQKMLTSMNIHPELAERGEKFPGSYKCGHCHIDIYKEWEGSTHSKSYTSDKFRIATNNYEYGFCIRCHAPKTIFTLLEKETVDNIDVPVTQAKNSEIAARDYNLKDGVDCQGCHLTVDCEFSGPHEGISPHPLKKDEEFYKSSELCGTCHVDTFEEYLTYVGNGNDETCQDCHMPAVRRKLIQDEPWQKLHKKKEGKKHTFSRLSAIEKNKDFVRLKFTEINNNNDQIAGNVEIINTKVNHSIPTGKYGYREVLLLINLKDNLGKIIKSKQESMFVELNTQIKPGEKKIYSFVFDLDDKSGELKELEAVLFRSNFNRTDKTLFAKVELQLGL
;
A
#
# COMPACT_ATOMS: atom_id res chain seq x y z
N MET A 1 38.62 57.17 28.47
CA MET A 1 37.50 56.71 29.29
C MET A 1 36.25 56.50 28.45
N ILE A 2 36.18 55.47 27.65
CA ILE A 2 34.97 54.97 26.94
C ILE A 2 35.31 53.55 26.46
N HIS A 3 35.05 52.54 27.30
CA HIS A 3 34.96 51.16 26.88
C HIS A 3 34.26 50.32 27.97
N LYS A 4 32.94 50.40 28.02
CA LYS A 4 32.12 49.44 28.82
C LYS A 4 30.61 49.59 28.55
N LEU A 5 30.14 49.37 27.30
CA LEU A 5 28.68 49.36 27.05
C LEU A 5 28.24 48.40 25.95
N THR A 6 29.13 47.54 25.42
CA THR A 6 28.74 46.61 24.34
C THR A 6 28.41 45.18 24.80
N GLY A 7 28.79 44.81 26.02
CA GLY A 7 28.57 43.44 26.53
C GLY A 7 27.14 43.14 26.98
N THR A 8 26.46 44.13 27.56
CA THR A 8 25.13 43.91 28.16
C THR A 8 24.01 43.69 27.15
N ARG A 9 24.06 44.30 25.99
CA ARG A 9 23.02 44.11 24.94
C ARG A 9 23.11 42.73 24.26
N THR A 10 24.29 42.16 24.14
CA THR A 10 24.48 40.85 23.55
C THR A 10 24.05 39.73 24.50
N ILE A 11 24.34 39.88 25.79
CA ILE A 11 23.92 38.91 26.82
C ILE A 11 22.38 38.91 26.97
N LEU A 12 21.73 40.08 26.94
CA LEU A 12 20.27 40.17 27.01
C LEU A 12 19.59 39.50 25.78
N ARG A 13 20.18 39.57 24.58
CA ARG A 13 19.66 38.92 23.38
C ARG A 13 19.82 37.41 23.43
N ILE A 14 20.94 36.92 23.93
CA ILE A 14 21.19 35.47 24.07
C ILE A 14 20.27 34.89 25.16
N SER A 15 20.07 35.60 26.30
CA SER A 15 19.15 35.14 27.33
C SER A 15 17.69 35.13 26.87
N GLY A 16 17.27 36.07 25.99
CA GLY A 16 15.94 36.07 25.40
C GLY A 16 15.70 34.89 24.46
N VAL A 17 16.68 34.54 23.61
CA VAL A 17 16.58 33.39 22.72
C VAL A 17 16.57 32.08 23.51
N LEU A 18 17.41 31.95 24.55
CA LEU A 18 17.42 30.76 25.41
C LEU A 18 16.12 30.63 26.23
N ALA A 19 15.51 31.71 26.67
CA ALA A 19 14.23 31.68 27.36
C ALA A 19 13.10 31.25 26.40
N VAL A 20 13.09 31.70 25.15
CA VAL A 20 12.12 31.26 24.13
C VAL A 20 12.30 29.80 23.84
N VAL A 21 13.52 29.29 23.66
CA VAL A 21 13.81 27.88 23.43
C VAL A 21 13.41 27.02 24.65
N ALA A 22 13.64 27.49 25.88
CA ALA A 22 13.22 26.78 27.10
C ALA A 22 11.69 26.75 27.25
N ILE A 23 10.99 27.82 26.88
CA ILE A 23 9.52 27.86 26.87
C ILE A 23 8.98 26.89 25.79
N MET A 24 9.65 26.80 24.64
CA MET A 24 9.30 25.81 23.60
C MET A 24 9.44 24.37 24.08
N ALA A 25 10.48 24.06 24.85
CA ALA A 25 10.73 22.71 25.36
C ALA A 25 9.74 22.29 26.47
N THR A 26 9.08 23.21 27.14
CA THR A 26 8.11 22.91 28.22
C THR A 26 6.65 22.85 27.74
N LEU A 27 6.37 23.24 26.50
CA LEU A 27 5.02 23.21 25.93
C LEU A 27 4.72 21.85 25.29
N SER A 28 4.74 20.81 26.10
CA SER A 28 4.55 19.41 25.68
C SER A 28 3.10 19.02 25.38
N GLY A 29 2.22 19.94 25.13
CA GLY A 29 0.85 19.65 24.72
C GLY A 29 0.61 19.96 23.25
N CYS A 30 0.03 19.03 22.49
CA CYS A 30 -0.29 19.17 21.07
C CYS A 30 -0.96 20.52 20.76
N GLY A 31 -1.93 20.93 21.56
CA GLY A 31 -2.67 22.19 21.35
C GLY A 31 -1.86 23.47 21.58
N LEU A 32 -0.94 23.50 22.54
CA LEU A 32 -0.12 24.68 22.83
C LEU A 32 0.98 24.86 21.80
N PHE A 33 1.63 23.77 21.41
CA PHE A 33 2.64 23.78 20.36
C PHE A 33 2.04 24.19 19.01
N GLN A 34 0.88 23.66 18.67
CA GLN A 34 0.16 24.02 17.45
C GLN A 34 -0.26 25.49 17.44
N LYS A 35 -0.80 26.03 18.55
CA LYS A 35 -1.13 27.46 18.67
C LYS A 35 0.09 28.33 18.47
N MET A 36 1.25 27.91 18.99
CA MET A 36 2.51 28.62 18.81
C MET A 36 2.98 28.59 17.33
N LEU A 37 2.89 27.47 16.66
CA LEU A 37 3.18 27.37 15.22
C LEU A 37 2.27 28.30 14.41
N THR A 38 0.98 28.38 14.74
CA THR A 38 0.04 29.31 14.12
C THR A 38 0.48 30.77 14.31
N SER A 39 0.90 31.13 15.54
CA SER A 39 1.37 32.49 15.82
C SER A 39 2.65 32.88 15.09
N MET A 40 3.47 31.89 14.73
CA MET A 40 4.69 32.06 13.93
C MET A 40 4.43 31.98 12.42
N ASN A 41 3.18 31.82 12.00
CA ASN A 41 2.75 31.62 10.61
C ASN A 41 3.47 30.46 9.91
N ILE A 42 3.81 29.42 10.68
CA ILE A 42 4.43 28.18 10.17
C ILE A 42 3.33 27.13 10.08
N HIS A 43 2.85 26.86 8.85
CA HIS A 43 1.80 25.86 8.57
C HIS A 43 0.61 25.95 9.56
N PRO A 44 -0.13 27.07 9.57
CA PRO A 44 -1.22 27.31 10.52
C PRO A 44 -2.27 26.19 10.51
N GLU A 45 -2.45 25.53 9.38
CA GLU A 45 -3.36 24.40 9.24
C GLU A 45 -2.93 23.14 10.01
N LEU A 46 -1.66 23.00 10.38
CA LEU A 46 -1.16 21.92 11.24
C LEU A 46 -1.28 22.27 12.74
N ALA A 47 -1.60 23.52 13.06
CA ALA A 47 -1.75 23.97 14.43
C ALA A 47 -3.12 23.64 15.05
N GLU A 48 -4.10 23.31 14.22
CA GLU A 48 -5.44 22.96 14.67
C GLU A 48 -5.58 21.44 14.79
N ARG A 49 -6.04 20.99 15.95
CA ARG A 49 -6.33 19.58 16.23
C ARG A 49 -7.82 19.29 16.10
N GLY A 50 -8.15 18.05 15.75
CA GLY A 50 -9.51 17.53 15.76
C GLY A 50 -10.12 17.43 14.38
N GLU A 51 -11.39 17.72 14.26
CA GLU A 51 -12.19 17.52 13.07
C GLU A 51 -11.73 18.31 11.83
N LYS A 52 -10.84 19.30 12.03
CA LYS A 52 -10.37 20.21 10.98
C LYS A 52 -8.89 20.07 10.67
N PHE A 53 -8.33 18.87 10.73
CA PHE A 53 -6.99 18.66 10.20
C PHE A 53 -6.94 18.99 8.69
N PRO A 54 -5.80 19.55 8.23
CA PRO A 54 -5.67 19.89 6.82
C PRO A 54 -5.73 18.64 5.96
N GLY A 55 -6.31 18.75 4.76
CA GLY A 55 -6.24 17.68 3.77
C GLY A 55 -4.81 17.38 3.33
N SER A 56 -4.60 16.21 2.77
CA SER A 56 -3.28 15.71 2.34
C SER A 56 -2.52 16.64 1.42
N TYR A 57 -3.21 17.48 0.63
CA TYR A 57 -2.61 18.48 -0.25
C TYR A 57 -1.69 19.47 0.50
N LYS A 58 -1.98 19.75 1.77
CA LYS A 58 -1.13 20.60 2.60
C LYS A 58 0.20 19.94 2.95
N CYS A 59 0.18 18.64 3.22
CA CYS A 59 1.41 17.85 3.37
C CYS A 59 2.26 17.92 2.09
N GLY A 60 1.58 17.91 0.95
CA GLY A 60 2.17 18.01 -0.38
C GLY A 60 2.94 19.30 -0.67
N HIS A 61 2.74 20.38 0.09
CA HIS A 61 3.53 21.62 -0.08
C HIS A 61 5.01 21.38 0.24
N CYS A 62 5.31 20.55 1.24
CA CYS A 62 6.68 20.20 1.62
C CYS A 62 7.11 18.83 1.12
N HIS A 63 6.21 17.84 1.17
CA HIS A 63 6.45 16.45 0.78
C HIS A 63 6.00 16.20 -0.66
N ILE A 64 6.48 17.01 -1.62
CA ILE A 64 5.94 17.12 -2.98
C ILE A 64 5.88 15.79 -3.72
N ASP A 65 6.98 15.04 -3.79
CA ASP A 65 7.02 13.76 -4.52
C ASP A 65 6.18 12.69 -3.82
N ILE A 66 6.21 12.67 -2.49
CA ILE A 66 5.43 11.72 -1.68
C ILE A 66 3.94 11.94 -1.91
N TYR A 67 3.51 13.20 -1.91
CA TYR A 67 2.13 13.55 -2.18
C TYR A 67 1.68 13.12 -3.59
N LYS A 68 2.47 13.41 -4.63
CA LYS A 68 2.16 13.01 -6.01
C LYS A 68 2.05 11.49 -6.16
N GLU A 69 2.93 10.74 -5.51
CA GLU A 69 2.89 9.28 -5.51
C GLU A 69 1.61 8.76 -4.83
N TRP A 70 1.29 9.31 -3.65
CA TRP A 70 0.09 8.95 -2.92
C TRP A 70 -1.20 9.36 -3.67
N GLU A 71 -1.27 10.57 -4.22
CA GLU A 71 -2.42 11.07 -4.97
C GLU A 71 -2.76 10.17 -6.17
N GLY A 72 -1.72 9.62 -6.83
CA GLY A 72 -1.87 8.65 -7.91
C GLY A 72 -2.28 7.24 -7.45
N SER A 73 -2.22 6.95 -6.16
CA SER A 73 -2.41 5.61 -5.61
C SER A 73 -3.87 5.21 -5.44
N THR A 74 -4.08 3.93 -5.09
CA THR A 74 -5.40 3.43 -4.71
C THR A 74 -5.81 3.82 -3.29
N HIS A 75 -4.85 4.17 -2.42
CA HIS A 75 -5.15 4.64 -1.07
C HIS A 75 -5.83 6.00 -1.10
N SER A 76 -5.36 6.96 -1.90
CA SER A 76 -6.02 8.26 -2.04
C SER A 76 -7.45 8.15 -2.58
N LYS A 77 -7.74 7.10 -3.37
CA LYS A 77 -9.04 6.85 -4.01
C LYS A 77 -9.88 5.82 -3.27
N SER A 78 -9.43 5.36 -2.09
CA SER A 78 -10.08 4.26 -1.37
C SER A 78 -11.54 4.56 -1.00
N TYR A 79 -11.85 5.80 -0.66
CA TYR A 79 -13.22 6.25 -0.35
C TYR A 79 -14.00 6.66 -1.61
N THR A 80 -13.37 7.37 -2.55
CA THR A 80 -14.07 7.99 -3.69
C THR A 80 -14.28 7.06 -4.88
N SER A 81 -13.67 5.87 -4.89
CA SER A 81 -13.80 4.95 -6.01
C SER A 81 -15.24 4.43 -6.16
N ASP A 82 -15.73 4.33 -7.39
CA ASP A 82 -17.05 3.74 -7.67
C ASP A 82 -17.17 2.31 -7.14
N LYS A 83 -16.07 1.55 -7.16
CA LYS A 83 -16.04 0.20 -6.60
C LYS A 83 -16.37 0.18 -5.11
N PHE A 84 -15.80 1.11 -4.34
CA PHE A 84 -16.09 1.23 -2.92
C PHE A 84 -17.52 1.69 -2.68
N ARG A 85 -17.96 2.73 -3.40
CA ARG A 85 -19.32 3.25 -3.31
C ARG A 85 -20.37 2.17 -3.58
N ILE A 86 -20.20 1.36 -4.62
CA ILE A 86 -21.10 0.26 -4.96
C ILE A 86 -21.04 -0.84 -3.89
N ALA A 87 -19.84 -1.27 -3.49
CA ALA A 87 -19.65 -2.34 -2.50
C ALA A 87 -20.20 -1.99 -1.11
N THR A 88 -20.29 -0.69 -0.78
CA THR A 88 -20.80 -0.21 0.51
C THR A 88 -22.27 0.23 0.45
N ASN A 89 -22.99 -0.13 -0.61
CA ASN A 89 -24.35 0.33 -0.83
C ASN A 89 -24.47 1.86 -0.66
N ASN A 90 -23.63 2.58 -1.39
CA ASN A 90 -23.61 4.04 -1.34
C ASN A 90 -23.23 4.60 0.06
N TYR A 91 -22.20 4.00 0.69
CA TYR A 91 -21.63 4.34 2.01
C TYR A 91 -22.50 3.99 3.23
N GLU A 92 -23.55 3.21 3.08
CA GLU A 92 -24.38 2.75 4.20
C GLU A 92 -23.62 1.83 5.17
N TYR A 93 -22.65 1.06 4.67
CA TYR A 93 -21.83 0.16 5.49
C TYR A 93 -20.68 0.92 6.18
N GLY A 94 -21.02 1.66 7.24
CA GLY A 94 -20.09 2.55 7.94
C GLY A 94 -18.82 1.88 8.46
N PHE A 95 -18.84 0.57 8.78
CA PHE A 95 -17.65 -0.15 9.23
C PHE A 95 -16.54 -0.19 8.16
N CYS A 96 -16.89 -0.15 6.87
CA CYS A 96 -15.90 -0.14 5.79
C CYS A 96 -15.09 1.16 5.77
N ILE A 97 -15.70 2.27 6.22
CA ILE A 97 -15.07 3.59 6.22
C ILE A 97 -13.85 3.63 7.16
N ARG A 98 -13.86 2.81 8.20
CA ARG A 98 -12.75 2.71 9.17
C ARG A 98 -11.40 2.42 8.51
N CYS A 99 -11.38 1.56 7.49
CA CYS A 99 -10.16 1.26 6.72
C CYS A 99 -10.03 2.11 5.45
N HIS A 100 -11.15 2.60 4.89
CA HIS A 100 -11.14 3.36 3.63
C HIS A 100 -11.01 4.87 3.79
N ALA A 101 -11.26 5.40 4.99
CA ALA A 101 -10.96 6.76 5.43
C ALA A 101 -10.71 6.75 6.95
N PRO A 102 -9.60 6.16 7.41
CA PRO A 102 -9.30 6.04 8.83
C PRO A 102 -8.96 7.41 9.45
N LYS A 103 -9.30 7.59 10.72
CA LYS A 103 -8.84 8.76 11.49
C LYS A 103 -7.35 8.67 11.77
N THR A 104 -6.91 7.58 12.35
CA THR A 104 -5.50 7.16 12.46
C THR A 104 -5.42 5.69 12.84
N ILE A 105 -4.40 4.99 12.37
CA ILE A 105 -4.14 3.60 12.76
C ILE A 105 -3.65 3.48 14.21
N PHE A 106 -3.09 4.54 14.78
CA PHE A 106 -2.53 4.53 16.14
C PHE A 106 -3.58 4.53 17.24
N THR A 107 -4.86 4.72 16.95
CA THR A 107 -5.93 4.46 17.92
C THR A 107 -6.03 2.98 18.30
N LEU A 108 -5.46 2.09 17.50
CA LEU A 108 -5.35 0.66 17.78
C LEU A 108 -4.21 0.32 18.75
N LEU A 109 -3.27 1.25 18.93
CA LEU A 109 -2.05 1.04 19.72
C LEU A 109 -2.21 1.48 21.18
N GLU A 110 -3.39 1.98 21.57
CA GLU A 110 -3.72 2.13 23.00
C GLU A 110 -3.78 0.70 23.58
N LYS A 111 -2.74 0.37 24.35
CA LYS A 111 -2.63 -0.90 25.06
C LYS A 111 -3.90 -1.10 25.91
N GLU A 112 -4.80 -1.94 25.48
CA GLU A 112 -5.74 -2.55 26.38
C GLU A 112 -4.93 -3.54 27.22
N THR A 113 -4.64 -3.18 28.45
CA THR A 113 -4.24 -4.13 29.49
C THR A 113 -5.47 -4.96 29.84
N VAL A 114 -5.71 -6.01 29.08
CA VAL A 114 -6.64 -7.04 29.46
C VAL A 114 -5.89 -7.95 30.44
N ASP A 115 -6.28 -7.90 31.70
CA ASP A 115 -5.75 -8.75 32.78
C ASP A 115 -4.21 -8.69 32.99
N ASN A 116 -3.58 -7.50 32.88
CA ASN A 116 -2.13 -7.30 33.04
C ASN A 116 -1.24 -8.02 32.03
N ILE A 117 -1.78 -8.45 30.89
CA ILE A 117 -1.00 -9.02 29.80
C ILE A 117 -0.94 -7.98 28.68
N ASP A 118 0.29 -7.60 28.28
CA ASP A 118 0.53 -6.83 27.07
C ASP A 118 0.15 -7.67 25.84
N VAL A 119 -1.00 -7.42 25.25
CA VAL A 119 -1.41 -8.09 24.02
C VAL A 119 -0.69 -7.41 22.84
N PRO A 120 0.02 -8.15 21.98
CA PRO A 120 0.63 -7.56 20.80
C PRO A 120 -0.40 -6.86 19.92
N VAL A 121 -0.04 -5.70 19.38
CA VAL A 121 -0.86 -4.85 18.49
C VAL A 121 -1.48 -5.60 17.32
N THR A 122 -0.85 -6.68 16.85
CA THR A 122 -1.34 -7.58 15.80
C THR A 122 -2.69 -8.26 16.11
N GLN A 123 -3.17 -8.17 17.35
CA GLN A 123 -4.49 -8.67 17.75
C GLN A 123 -5.56 -7.58 17.88
N ALA A 124 -5.20 -6.33 17.68
CA ALA A 124 -6.17 -5.24 17.61
C ALA A 124 -7.12 -5.49 16.43
N LYS A 125 -8.38 -5.71 16.72
CA LYS A 125 -9.40 -6.04 15.72
C LYS A 125 -9.71 -4.79 14.90
N ASN A 126 -9.96 -4.94 13.59
CA ASN A 126 -10.41 -3.87 12.67
C ASN A 126 -11.58 -3.01 13.22
N SER A 127 -12.28 -3.49 14.24
CA SER A 127 -13.37 -2.79 14.89
C SER A 127 -12.96 -1.55 15.68
N GLU A 128 -11.66 -1.36 15.95
CA GLU A 128 -11.16 -0.29 16.82
C GLU A 128 -10.65 0.94 16.05
N ILE A 129 -10.33 0.82 14.75
CA ILE A 129 -10.00 1.97 13.93
C ILE A 129 -11.23 2.87 13.81
N ALA A 130 -11.12 4.12 14.26
CA ALA A 130 -12.18 5.09 14.09
C ALA A 130 -12.24 5.58 12.64
N ALA A 131 -13.44 5.64 12.08
CA ALA A 131 -13.68 6.31 10.82
C ALA A 131 -13.48 7.83 10.99
N ARG A 132 -12.88 8.46 9.98
CA ARG A 132 -12.77 9.90 9.88
C ARG A 132 -14.11 10.47 9.38
N ASP A 133 -14.49 11.64 9.83
CA ASP A 133 -15.73 12.36 9.46
C ASP A 133 -15.44 13.66 8.67
N TYR A 134 -14.17 13.96 8.41
CA TYR A 134 -13.69 15.09 7.63
C TYR A 134 -12.75 14.64 6.52
N ASN A 135 -12.57 15.44 5.48
CA ASN A 135 -11.68 15.15 4.33
C ASN A 135 -11.79 13.72 3.78
N LEU A 136 -12.99 13.14 3.78
CA LEU A 136 -13.25 11.76 3.36
C LEU A 136 -12.73 11.47 1.95
N LYS A 137 -12.73 12.49 1.08
CA LYS A 137 -12.26 12.37 -0.31
C LYS A 137 -10.77 12.03 -0.43
N ASP A 138 -9.99 12.27 0.63
CA ASP A 138 -8.57 11.90 0.67
C ASP A 138 -8.36 10.38 0.88
N GLY A 139 -9.44 9.64 1.17
CA GLY A 139 -9.34 8.19 1.37
C GLY A 139 -8.43 7.83 2.55
N VAL A 140 -7.51 6.87 2.35
CA VAL A 140 -6.43 6.59 3.30
C VAL A 140 -5.34 7.65 3.10
N ASP A 141 -5.36 8.64 3.96
CA ASP A 141 -4.53 9.83 3.85
C ASP A 141 -3.21 9.76 4.64
N CYS A 142 -2.44 10.84 4.61
CA CYS A 142 -1.17 10.93 5.32
C CYS A 142 -1.35 10.76 6.82
N GLN A 143 -2.39 11.36 7.39
CA GLN A 143 -2.66 11.34 8.83
C GLN A 143 -3.08 9.94 9.28
N GLY A 144 -3.84 9.23 8.47
CA GLY A 144 -4.26 7.87 8.77
C GLY A 144 -3.10 6.95 9.13
N CYS A 145 -1.95 7.10 8.47
CA CYS A 145 -0.76 6.29 8.71
C CYS A 145 0.32 6.96 9.56
N HIS A 146 0.34 8.30 9.65
CA HIS A 146 1.45 9.01 10.26
C HIS A 146 1.11 9.80 11.52
N LEU A 147 -0.16 10.12 11.77
CA LEU A 147 -0.54 10.92 12.94
C LEU A 147 -0.80 10.01 14.16
N THR A 148 -0.01 10.18 15.22
CA THR A 148 -0.20 9.47 16.49
C THR A 148 -1.34 10.09 17.32
N VAL A 149 -1.78 9.37 18.34
CA VAL A 149 -2.78 9.88 19.31
C VAL A 149 -2.28 11.11 20.09
N ASP A 150 -0.96 11.24 20.25
CA ASP A 150 -0.32 12.37 20.91
C ASP A 150 -0.13 13.58 19.98
N CYS A 151 -0.70 13.57 18.79
CA CYS A 151 -0.57 14.59 17.75
C CYS A 151 0.87 14.80 17.25
N GLU A 152 1.68 13.79 17.29
CA GLU A 152 2.99 13.77 16.66
C GLU A 152 2.89 13.05 15.32
N PHE A 153 3.69 13.46 14.34
CA PHE A 153 3.83 12.70 13.12
C PHE A 153 4.91 11.63 13.29
N SER A 154 4.54 10.38 13.15
CA SER A 154 5.45 9.25 13.28
C SER A 154 6.00 8.81 11.94
N GLY A 155 7.22 8.27 11.93
CA GLY A 155 7.88 7.77 10.73
C GLY A 155 9.26 7.17 11.04
N PRO A 156 9.94 6.60 10.02
CA PRO A 156 11.22 5.92 10.24
C PRO A 156 12.41 6.88 10.44
N HIS A 157 12.19 8.20 10.33
CA HIS A 157 13.26 9.19 10.33
C HIS A 157 13.10 10.25 11.39
N GLU A 158 14.24 10.72 11.90
CA GLU A 158 14.35 11.95 12.66
C GLU A 158 14.71 13.12 11.74
N GLY A 159 14.45 14.35 12.19
CA GLY A 159 14.88 15.55 11.46
C GLY A 159 14.31 16.85 12.04
N ILE A 160 14.76 17.95 11.46
CA ILE A 160 14.17 19.26 11.71
C ILE A 160 12.81 19.29 11.00
N SER A 161 11.76 19.66 11.71
CA SER A 161 10.39 19.64 11.20
C SER A 161 9.57 20.78 11.77
N PRO A 162 8.63 21.38 11.00
CA PRO A 162 7.68 22.35 11.52
C PRO A 162 6.57 21.72 12.36
N HIS A 163 6.47 20.41 12.39
CA HIS A 163 5.52 19.65 13.20
C HIS A 163 6.26 18.68 14.14
N PRO A 164 5.66 18.27 15.27
CA PRO A 164 6.25 17.25 16.14
C PRO A 164 6.53 15.96 15.39
N LEU A 165 7.69 15.35 15.66
CA LEU A 165 8.11 14.09 15.06
C LEU A 165 8.38 13.04 16.13
N LYS A 166 7.88 11.84 15.90
CA LYS A 166 8.24 10.63 16.64
C LYS A 166 8.92 9.65 15.68
N LYS A 167 10.14 9.25 15.98
CA LYS A 167 10.79 8.19 15.22
C LYS A 167 10.29 6.83 15.69
N ASP A 168 9.83 6.04 14.74
CA ASP A 168 9.46 4.65 14.94
C ASP A 168 9.90 3.83 13.71
N GLU A 169 11.19 3.55 13.65
CA GLU A 169 11.79 2.88 12.50
C GLU A 169 11.34 1.43 12.41
N GLU A 170 11.18 0.76 13.54
CA GLU A 170 10.79 -0.64 13.62
C GLU A 170 9.39 -0.86 13.03
N PHE A 171 8.40 -0.12 13.51
CA PHE A 171 7.03 -0.23 13.03
C PHE A 171 6.90 0.12 11.54
N TYR A 172 7.54 1.21 11.07
CA TYR A 172 7.44 1.62 9.66
C TYR A 172 8.21 0.74 8.69
N LYS A 173 9.11 -0.11 9.16
CA LYS A 173 9.79 -1.13 8.38
C LYS A 173 9.14 -2.51 8.51
N SER A 174 8.20 -2.69 9.43
CA SER A 174 7.44 -3.91 9.64
C SER A 174 6.20 -3.98 8.76
N SER A 175 5.81 -5.18 8.36
CA SER A 175 4.53 -5.44 7.68
C SER A 175 3.31 -5.16 8.56
N GLU A 176 3.47 -5.02 9.87
CA GLU A 176 2.41 -4.68 10.83
C GLU A 176 1.69 -3.39 10.46
N LEU A 177 2.44 -2.37 10.00
CA LEU A 177 1.87 -1.13 9.49
C LEU A 177 0.72 -1.38 8.49
N CYS A 178 0.90 -2.32 7.58
CA CYS A 178 -0.10 -2.67 6.57
C CYS A 178 -1.19 -3.57 7.15
N GLY A 179 -0.80 -4.46 8.08
CA GLY A 179 -1.67 -5.41 8.75
C GLY A 179 -2.81 -4.77 9.54
N THR A 180 -2.65 -3.53 9.98
CA THR A 180 -3.71 -2.79 10.70
C THR A 180 -5.02 -2.70 9.92
N CYS A 181 -4.98 -2.61 8.59
CA CYS A 181 -6.16 -2.57 7.71
C CYS A 181 -6.26 -3.81 6.80
N HIS A 182 -5.13 -4.36 6.35
CA HIS A 182 -5.07 -5.53 5.48
C HIS A 182 -4.91 -6.82 6.30
N VAL A 183 -5.79 -7.03 7.30
CA VAL A 183 -5.66 -8.08 8.31
C VAL A 183 -5.57 -9.47 7.70
N ASP A 184 -6.54 -9.87 6.87
CA ASP A 184 -6.57 -11.22 6.30
C ASP A 184 -5.30 -11.51 5.46
N THR A 185 -4.83 -10.52 4.68
CA THR A 185 -3.60 -10.65 3.90
C THR A 185 -2.36 -10.71 4.79
N PHE A 186 -2.36 -9.98 5.91
CA PHE A 186 -1.27 -9.98 6.88
C PHE A 186 -1.21 -11.30 7.65
N GLU A 187 -2.34 -11.88 8.02
CA GLU A 187 -2.41 -13.21 8.63
C GLU A 187 -1.85 -14.29 7.68
N GLU A 188 -2.21 -14.23 6.39
CA GLU A 188 -1.59 -15.09 5.37
C GLU A 188 -0.08 -14.89 5.32
N TYR A 189 0.38 -13.63 5.25
CA TYR A 189 1.80 -13.28 5.24
C TYR A 189 2.55 -13.86 6.45
N LEU A 190 2.02 -13.73 7.67
CA LEU A 190 2.63 -14.27 8.88
C LEU A 190 2.79 -15.79 8.85
N THR A 191 1.92 -16.49 8.11
CA THR A 191 1.99 -17.95 7.95
C THR A 191 3.18 -18.37 7.08
N TYR A 192 3.62 -17.51 6.16
CA TYR A 192 4.62 -17.86 5.14
C TYR A 192 5.95 -17.10 5.28
N VAL A 193 5.98 -15.97 5.97
CA VAL A 193 7.23 -15.25 6.25
C VAL A 193 8.17 -16.15 7.07
N GLY A 194 9.48 -16.04 6.84
CA GLY A 194 10.48 -16.91 7.49
C GLY A 194 10.81 -18.20 6.74
N ASN A 195 10.04 -18.56 5.71
CA ASN A 195 10.31 -19.74 4.89
C ASN A 195 11.27 -19.42 3.70
N GLY A 196 12.26 -18.57 3.94
CA GLY A 196 13.25 -18.17 2.93
C GLY A 196 12.88 -16.93 2.11
N ASN A 197 11.79 -16.26 2.46
CA ASN A 197 11.42 -14.96 1.92
C ASN A 197 10.93 -14.05 3.05
N ASP A 198 11.84 -13.16 3.51
CA ASP A 198 11.59 -12.23 4.60
C ASP A 198 11.22 -10.81 4.10
N GLU A 199 10.91 -10.67 2.80
CA GLU A 199 10.49 -9.39 2.23
C GLU A 199 9.18 -8.91 2.88
N THR A 200 9.18 -7.66 3.34
CA THR A 200 8.00 -7.02 3.94
C THR A 200 7.01 -6.57 2.86
N CYS A 201 5.79 -6.22 3.27
CA CYS A 201 4.80 -5.64 2.37
C CYS A 201 5.36 -4.41 1.64
N GLN A 202 6.11 -3.56 2.37
CA GLN A 202 6.72 -2.36 1.82
C GLN A 202 7.81 -2.65 0.80
N ASP A 203 8.52 -3.78 0.89
CA ASP A 203 9.59 -4.11 -0.05
C ASP A 203 9.05 -4.38 -1.46
N CYS A 204 7.88 -4.98 -1.54
CA CYS A 204 7.21 -5.24 -2.79
C CYS A 204 6.28 -4.09 -3.23
N HIS A 205 5.47 -3.52 -2.33
CA HIS A 205 4.41 -2.58 -2.68
C HIS A 205 4.82 -1.10 -2.61
N MET A 206 5.94 -0.79 -1.95
CA MET A 206 6.48 0.55 -1.79
C MET A 206 7.97 0.57 -2.18
N PRO A 207 8.32 0.63 -3.47
CA PRO A 207 9.70 0.56 -3.93
C PRO A 207 10.63 1.54 -3.24
N ALA A 208 11.85 1.12 -2.94
CA ALA A 208 12.85 1.96 -2.31
C ALA A 208 13.19 3.19 -3.16
N VAL A 209 13.45 4.31 -2.52
CA VAL A 209 13.85 5.57 -3.16
C VAL A 209 14.74 6.37 -2.23
N ARG A 210 15.74 7.06 -2.80
CA ARG A 210 16.60 7.98 -2.07
C ARG A 210 16.33 9.42 -2.46
N ARG A 211 15.73 10.19 -1.55
CA ARG A 211 15.31 11.57 -1.83
C ARG A 211 15.38 12.47 -0.58
N LYS A 212 15.27 13.78 -0.77
CA LYS A 212 14.93 14.70 0.30
C LYS A 212 13.46 14.53 0.64
N LEU A 213 13.13 14.43 1.93
CA LEU A 213 11.74 14.31 2.38
C LEU A 213 11.03 15.66 2.30
N ILE A 214 11.75 16.76 2.56
CA ILE A 214 11.27 18.13 2.39
C ILE A 214 11.84 18.69 1.09
N GLN A 215 10.97 19.19 0.23
CA GLN A 215 11.32 19.65 -1.11
C GLN A 215 10.93 21.13 -1.37
N ASP A 216 10.27 21.74 -0.38
CA ASP A 216 9.92 23.16 -0.42
C ASP A 216 11.14 24.06 -0.14
N GLU A 217 11.26 25.14 -0.90
CA GLU A 217 12.29 26.16 -0.70
C GLU A 217 11.85 27.20 0.36
N PRO A 218 12.75 27.68 1.22
CA PRO A 218 14.19 27.35 1.28
C PRO A 218 14.53 26.13 2.13
N TRP A 219 13.54 25.46 2.74
CA TRP A 219 13.69 24.42 3.76
C TRP A 219 14.42 23.18 3.27
N GLN A 220 14.23 22.81 1.99
CA GLN A 220 14.92 21.67 1.42
C GLN A 220 16.45 21.73 1.57
N LYS A 221 17.04 22.95 1.71
CA LYS A 221 18.50 23.10 1.88
C LYS A 221 19.00 22.56 3.20
N LEU A 222 18.15 22.51 4.22
CA LEU A 222 18.47 21.97 5.54
C LEU A 222 18.37 20.45 5.61
N HIS A 223 17.82 19.81 4.58
CA HIS A 223 17.55 18.37 4.58
C HIS A 223 18.46 17.61 3.62
N LYS A 224 19.09 16.55 4.13
CA LYS A 224 19.84 15.59 3.32
C LYS A 224 18.88 14.58 2.69
N LYS A 225 19.33 13.96 1.58
CA LYS A 225 18.63 12.81 1.00
C LYS A 225 18.67 11.64 1.98
N LYS A 226 17.55 11.00 2.19
CA LYS A 226 17.37 9.80 3.02
C LYS A 226 16.84 8.65 2.18
N GLU A 227 17.16 7.43 2.59
CA GLU A 227 16.50 6.24 2.07
C GLU A 227 15.05 6.24 2.56
N GLY A 228 14.12 5.87 1.70
CA GLY A 228 12.70 5.83 2.01
C GLY A 228 11.95 4.93 1.04
N LYS A 229 10.64 4.99 1.11
CA LYS A 229 9.74 4.20 0.27
C LYS A 229 8.87 5.11 -0.59
N LYS A 230 8.58 4.69 -1.82
CA LYS A 230 7.59 5.34 -2.68
C LYS A 230 6.18 5.07 -2.14
N HIS A 231 5.33 6.08 -2.14
CA HIS A 231 3.94 5.98 -1.68
C HIS A 231 2.96 5.66 -2.83
N THR A 232 3.45 4.93 -3.82
CA THR A 232 2.63 4.49 -4.96
C THR A 232 1.72 3.33 -4.61
N PHE A 233 2.03 2.56 -3.55
CA PHE A 233 1.30 1.36 -3.14
C PHE A 233 1.02 0.45 -4.34
N SER A 234 2.08 0.12 -5.05
CA SER A 234 2.03 -0.50 -6.37
C SER A 234 1.41 -1.88 -6.31
N ARG A 235 0.57 -2.19 -7.27
CA ARG A 235 0.09 -3.55 -7.54
C ARG A 235 1.14 -4.32 -8.34
N LEU A 236 0.96 -5.63 -8.45
CA LEU A 236 1.88 -6.54 -9.14
C LEU A 236 2.27 -6.05 -10.54
N SER A 237 1.32 -5.49 -11.29
CA SER A 237 1.57 -4.95 -12.64
C SER A 237 2.57 -3.81 -12.71
N ALA A 238 2.76 -3.09 -11.61
CA ALA A 238 3.73 -2.00 -11.53
C ALA A 238 5.12 -2.47 -11.04
N ILE A 239 5.20 -3.70 -10.54
CA ILE A 239 6.45 -4.36 -10.11
C ILE A 239 7.14 -5.04 -11.31
N GLU A 240 6.68 -4.79 -12.50
CA GLU A 240 6.89 -5.50 -13.77
C GLU A 240 8.33 -5.74 -14.23
N LYS A 241 9.30 -5.12 -13.62
CA LYS A 241 10.62 -5.20 -14.24
C LYS A 241 11.46 -6.34 -13.71
N ASN A 242 11.13 -7.58 -13.97
CA ASN A 242 12.02 -8.75 -13.87
C ASN A 242 11.69 -9.82 -12.81
N LYS A 243 10.42 -10.10 -12.49
CA LYS A 243 10.26 -11.05 -11.39
C LYS A 243 9.16 -12.07 -11.68
N ASP A 244 9.57 -13.31 -11.74
CA ASP A 244 8.72 -14.48 -11.71
C ASP A 244 7.96 -14.61 -10.38
N PHE A 245 7.08 -13.66 -10.06
CA PHE A 245 6.22 -13.76 -8.88
C PHE A 245 5.20 -14.89 -9.03
N VAL A 246 4.71 -15.05 -10.26
CA VAL A 246 3.83 -16.14 -10.66
C VAL A 246 4.38 -16.71 -11.94
N ARG A 247 4.63 -18.00 -11.95
CA ARG A 247 5.12 -18.71 -13.14
C ARG A 247 3.99 -19.52 -13.75
N LEU A 248 3.84 -19.39 -15.06
CA LEU A 248 3.01 -20.25 -15.89
C LEU A 248 3.88 -21.20 -16.71
N LYS A 249 3.44 -22.44 -16.86
CA LYS A 249 4.11 -23.43 -17.71
C LYS A 249 3.09 -24.39 -18.31
N PHE A 250 3.21 -24.67 -19.61
CA PHE A 250 2.52 -25.80 -20.24
C PHE A 250 3.25 -27.11 -19.90
N THR A 251 2.49 -28.13 -19.56
CA THR A 251 2.99 -29.50 -19.29
C THR A 251 2.08 -30.55 -19.90
N GLU A 252 2.65 -31.71 -20.18
CA GLU A 252 1.91 -32.87 -20.69
C GLU A 252 1.09 -32.58 -21.95
N ILE A 253 1.68 -31.80 -22.87
CA ILE A 253 1.00 -31.44 -24.12
C ILE A 253 0.94 -32.66 -25.05
N ASN A 254 -0.28 -33.03 -25.42
CA ASN A 254 -0.57 -34.02 -26.44
C ASN A 254 -1.28 -33.32 -27.60
N ASN A 255 -0.64 -33.35 -28.76
CA ASN A 255 -1.15 -32.77 -30.00
C ASN A 255 -1.33 -33.88 -31.02
N ASN A 256 -2.56 -34.17 -31.37
CA ASN A 256 -2.92 -35.12 -32.40
C ASN A 256 -3.94 -34.52 -33.38
N ASN A 257 -4.34 -35.27 -34.42
CA ASN A 257 -5.21 -34.74 -35.46
C ASN A 257 -6.61 -34.36 -34.98
N ASP A 258 -7.09 -34.93 -33.87
CA ASP A 258 -8.45 -34.76 -33.39
C ASP A 258 -8.56 -33.77 -32.23
N GLN A 259 -7.48 -33.62 -31.45
CA GLN A 259 -7.49 -32.78 -30.26
C GLN A 259 -6.10 -32.31 -29.84
N ILE A 260 -6.09 -31.19 -29.15
CA ILE A 260 -4.94 -30.71 -28.37
C ILE A 260 -5.33 -30.71 -26.89
N ALA A 261 -4.61 -31.47 -26.09
CA ALA A 261 -4.83 -31.59 -24.67
C ALA A 261 -3.54 -31.30 -23.90
N GLY A 262 -3.68 -30.91 -22.65
CA GLY A 262 -2.54 -30.68 -21.78
C GLY A 262 -2.91 -29.97 -20.49
N ASN A 263 -1.89 -29.52 -19.79
CA ASN A 263 -2.02 -28.85 -18.52
C ASN A 263 -1.34 -27.48 -18.55
N VAL A 264 -1.91 -26.52 -17.83
CA VAL A 264 -1.25 -25.28 -17.41
C VAL A 264 -0.94 -25.38 -15.93
N GLU A 265 0.33 -25.34 -15.60
CA GLU A 265 0.83 -25.28 -14.24
C GLU A 265 1.01 -23.81 -13.85
N ILE A 266 0.44 -23.41 -12.69
CA ILE A 266 0.60 -22.09 -12.09
C ILE A 266 1.31 -22.25 -10.77
N ILE A 267 2.38 -21.48 -10.54
CA ILE A 267 3.14 -21.49 -9.30
C ILE A 267 3.24 -20.08 -8.74
N ASN A 268 2.82 -19.89 -7.49
CA ASN A 268 3.14 -18.69 -6.72
C ASN A 268 4.56 -18.83 -6.18
N THR A 269 5.54 -18.18 -6.80
CA THR A 269 6.96 -18.42 -6.53
C THR A 269 7.56 -17.53 -5.46
N LYS A 270 7.03 -16.30 -5.28
CA LYS A 270 7.67 -15.29 -4.42
C LYS A 270 6.70 -14.41 -3.63
N VAL A 271 5.41 -14.51 -3.86
CA VAL A 271 4.44 -13.69 -3.13
C VAL A 271 4.13 -14.35 -1.80
N ASN A 272 4.36 -13.65 -0.69
CA ASN A 272 4.15 -14.16 0.67
C ASN A 272 2.68 -14.18 1.12
N HIS A 273 1.75 -14.09 0.21
CA HIS A 273 0.31 -14.23 0.43
C HIS A 273 -0.36 -14.93 -0.75
N SER A 274 -1.58 -15.37 -0.58
CA SER A 274 -2.35 -16.03 -1.65
C SER A 274 -2.65 -15.09 -2.82
N ILE A 275 -2.91 -15.66 -3.99
CA ILE A 275 -3.30 -14.94 -5.21
C ILE A 275 -4.61 -15.55 -5.73
N PRO A 276 -5.73 -14.82 -5.68
CA PRO A 276 -5.96 -13.52 -5.00
C PRO A 276 -5.91 -13.64 -3.48
N THR A 277 -5.82 -12.50 -2.76
CA THR A 277 -5.80 -12.39 -1.30
C THR A 277 -6.79 -11.35 -0.80
N GLY A 278 -7.09 -11.39 0.51
CA GLY A 278 -7.98 -10.47 1.23
C GLY A 278 -9.45 -10.88 1.13
N LYS A 279 -10.20 -10.65 2.21
CA LYS A 279 -11.57 -11.13 2.38
C LYS A 279 -12.63 -10.24 1.74
N TYR A 280 -12.42 -8.93 1.71
CA TYR A 280 -13.44 -8.00 1.29
C TYR A 280 -13.25 -7.50 -0.14
N GLY A 281 -14.36 -7.40 -0.87
CA GLY A 281 -14.42 -6.93 -2.26
C GLY A 281 -14.16 -8.03 -3.29
N TYR A 282 -14.63 -7.81 -4.51
CA TYR A 282 -14.49 -8.76 -5.60
C TYR A 282 -13.02 -8.91 -6.02
N ARG A 283 -12.50 -10.10 -5.90
CA ARG A 283 -11.11 -10.45 -6.20
C ARG A 283 -11.05 -11.73 -7.02
N GLU A 284 -11.11 -11.56 -8.33
CA GLU A 284 -10.96 -12.66 -9.27
C GLU A 284 -9.57 -12.63 -9.89
N VAL A 285 -8.95 -13.80 -9.95
CA VAL A 285 -7.81 -14.08 -10.84
C VAL A 285 -8.27 -15.06 -11.88
N LEU A 286 -8.08 -14.69 -13.14
CA LEU A 286 -8.60 -15.37 -14.30
C LEU A 286 -7.45 -15.96 -15.12
N LEU A 287 -7.49 -17.26 -15.33
CA LEU A 287 -6.64 -17.96 -16.29
C LEU A 287 -7.42 -18.11 -17.60
N LEU A 288 -6.85 -17.62 -18.70
CA LEU A 288 -7.31 -17.94 -20.06
C LEU A 288 -6.28 -18.84 -20.74
N ILE A 289 -6.74 -19.93 -21.32
CA ILE A 289 -5.95 -20.84 -22.13
C ILE A 289 -6.53 -20.76 -23.54
N ASN A 290 -5.75 -20.26 -24.48
CA ASN A 290 -6.18 -19.98 -25.84
C ASN A 290 -5.41 -20.88 -26.84
N LEU A 291 -6.13 -21.39 -27.81
CA LEU A 291 -5.57 -21.98 -29.01
C LEU A 291 -5.71 -20.98 -30.16
N LYS A 292 -4.61 -20.66 -30.82
CA LYS A 292 -4.56 -19.66 -31.89
C LYS A 292 -4.14 -20.27 -33.23
N ASP A 293 -4.64 -19.69 -34.32
CA ASP A 293 -4.20 -19.98 -35.67
C ASP A 293 -2.88 -19.29 -36.07
N ASN A 294 -2.42 -19.52 -37.27
CA ASN A 294 -1.21 -18.91 -37.83
C ASN A 294 -1.32 -17.37 -38.01
N LEU A 295 -2.51 -16.81 -37.90
CA LEU A 295 -2.75 -15.36 -37.95
C LEU A 295 -2.86 -14.76 -36.55
N GLY A 296 -2.71 -15.58 -35.49
CA GLY A 296 -2.83 -15.14 -34.08
C GLY A 296 -4.29 -14.99 -33.61
N LYS A 297 -5.28 -15.41 -34.39
CA LYS A 297 -6.69 -15.40 -34.02
C LYS A 297 -6.98 -16.55 -33.06
N ILE A 298 -7.69 -16.24 -31.96
CA ILE A 298 -8.15 -17.28 -31.03
C ILE A 298 -9.24 -18.11 -31.68
N ILE A 299 -9.01 -19.44 -31.78
CA ILE A 299 -9.93 -20.43 -32.31
C ILE A 299 -10.75 -21.05 -31.19
N LYS A 300 -10.08 -21.47 -30.12
CA LYS A 300 -10.67 -22.08 -28.93
C LYS A 300 -10.13 -21.39 -27.69
N SER A 301 -10.93 -21.33 -26.63
CA SER A 301 -10.51 -20.75 -25.35
C SER A 301 -11.15 -21.50 -24.18
N LYS A 302 -10.36 -21.76 -23.16
CA LYS A 302 -10.82 -22.26 -21.87
C LYS A 302 -10.51 -21.21 -20.80
N GLN A 303 -11.45 -21.04 -19.87
CA GLN A 303 -11.35 -20.08 -18.78
C GLN A 303 -11.49 -20.78 -17.45
N GLU A 304 -10.62 -20.41 -16.50
CA GLU A 304 -10.69 -20.83 -15.11
C GLU A 304 -10.58 -19.59 -14.20
N SER A 305 -11.38 -19.57 -13.16
CA SER A 305 -11.43 -18.44 -12.21
C SER A 305 -11.02 -18.88 -10.81
N MET A 306 -10.23 -18.05 -10.16
CA MET A 306 -9.77 -18.26 -8.80
C MET A 306 -10.30 -17.13 -7.89
N PHE A 307 -10.89 -17.52 -6.76
CA PHE A 307 -11.52 -16.63 -5.80
C PHE A 307 -11.09 -16.99 -4.37
N VAL A 308 -11.06 -15.98 -3.50
CA VAL A 308 -10.83 -16.18 -2.08
C VAL A 308 -12.02 -16.91 -1.45
N GLU A 309 -13.24 -16.48 -1.77
CA GLU A 309 -14.48 -16.99 -1.22
C GLU A 309 -14.71 -18.48 -1.50
N LEU A 310 -14.16 -18.97 -2.62
CA LEU A 310 -14.24 -20.38 -3.03
C LEU A 310 -13.01 -21.20 -2.61
N ASN A 311 -12.07 -20.61 -1.90
CA ASN A 311 -10.80 -21.22 -1.50
C ASN A 311 -10.02 -21.80 -2.70
N THR A 312 -10.07 -21.13 -3.85
CA THR A 312 -9.39 -21.54 -5.08
C THR A 312 -8.14 -20.72 -5.37
N GLN A 313 -7.76 -19.77 -4.51
CA GLN A 313 -6.53 -18.98 -4.60
C GLN A 313 -5.28 -19.86 -4.62
N ILE A 314 -4.19 -19.32 -5.15
CA ILE A 314 -2.88 -19.98 -5.21
C ILE A 314 -2.05 -19.50 -4.03
N LYS A 315 -1.76 -20.38 -3.09
CA LYS A 315 -0.98 -20.08 -1.89
C LYS A 315 0.51 -19.92 -2.22
N PRO A 316 1.30 -19.25 -1.35
CA PRO A 316 2.75 -19.16 -1.51
C PRO A 316 3.40 -20.53 -1.67
N GLY A 317 4.24 -20.68 -2.70
CA GLY A 317 4.90 -21.95 -3.04
C GLY A 317 3.97 -23.03 -3.62
N GLU A 318 2.66 -22.80 -3.62
CA GLU A 318 1.70 -23.76 -4.16
C GLU A 318 1.79 -23.82 -5.69
N LYS A 319 1.65 -25.06 -6.20
CA LYS A 319 1.48 -25.37 -7.60
C LYS A 319 0.05 -25.83 -7.84
N LYS A 320 -0.66 -25.17 -8.77
CA LYS A 320 -1.97 -25.60 -9.27
C LYS A 320 -1.88 -26.00 -10.72
N ILE A 321 -2.62 -27.05 -11.08
CA ILE A 321 -2.66 -27.61 -12.42
C ILE A 321 -4.08 -27.48 -12.95
N TYR A 322 -4.21 -26.91 -14.14
CA TYR A 322 -5.47 -26.76 -14.86
C TYR A 322 -5.38 -27.49 -16.20
N SER A 323 -6.11 -28.60 -16.33
CA SER A 323 -6.14 -29.41 -17.54
C SER A 323 -7.03 -28.73 -18.59
N PHE A 324 -6.69 -28.88 -19.85
CA PHE A 324 -7.52 -28.45 -20.97
C PHE A 324 -7.54 -29.50 -22.10
N VAL A 325 -8.64 -29.50 -22.85
CA VAL A 325 -8.82 -30.26 -24.07
C VAL A 325 -9.51 -29.35 -25.10
N PHE A 326 -8.96 -29.27 -26.29
CA PHE A 326 -9.55 -28.57 -27.42
C PHE A 326 -9.73 -29.56 -28.53
N ASP A 327 -10.97 -29.97 -28.82
CA ASP A 327 -11.29 -30.76 -29.97
C ASP A 327 -11.03 -29.95 -31.24
N LEU A 328 -10.42 -30.56 -32.22
CA LEU A 328 -10.08 -29.95 -33.52
C LEU A 328 -11.14 -30.35 -34.55
N ASP A 329 -11.78 -29.35 -35.15
CA ASP A 329 -12.71 -29.55 -36.25
C ASP A 329 -11.91 -29.56 -37.57
N ASP A 330 -12.36 -30.28 -38.59
CA ASP A 330 -11.73 -30.35 -39.92
C ASP A 330 -11.44 -28.99 -40.60
N LYS A 331 -11.95 -27.90 -40.05
CA LYS A 331 -11.77 -26.53 -40.52
C LYS A 331 -10.77 -25.70 -39.68
N SER A 332 -10.16 -26.27 -38.65
CA SER A 332 -9.11 -25.61 -37.94
C SER A 332 -7.90 -25.49 -38.86
N GLY A 333 -7.70 -24.32 -39.45
CA GLY A 333 -6.51 -24.03 -40.26
C GLY A 333 -5.23 -24.35 -39.48
N GLU A 334 -4.06 -24.15 -40.07
CA GLU A 334 -2.79 -24.47 -39.46
C GLU A 334 -2.73 -23.86 -38.04
N LEU A 335 -2.76 -24.75 -37.05
CA LEU A 335 -2.66 -24.38 -35.64
C LEU A 335 -1.24 -23.93 -35.33
N LYS A 336 -1.06 -22.82 -34.65
CA LYS A 336 0.25 -22.29 -34.46
C LYS A 336 0.68 -22.22 -33.00
N GLU A 337 -0.22 -21.89 -32.10
CA GLU A 337 0.20 -21.46 -30.74
C GLU A 337 -0.84 -21.79 -29.67
N LEU A 338 -0.37 -22.30 -28.55
CA LEU A 338 -1.08 -22.26 -27.27
C LEU A 338 -0.61 -21.04 -26.49
N GLU A 339 -1.54 -20.30 -25.94
CA GLU A 339 -1.27 -19.17 -25.04
C GLU A 339 -1.99 -19.39 -23.71
N ALA A 340 -1.30 -19.25 -22.59
CA ALA A 340 -1.92 -19.13 -21.28
C ALA A 340 -1.64 -17.76 -20.69
N VAL A 341 -2.70 -17.07 -20.24
CA VAL A 341 -2.63 -15.73 -19.70
C VAL A 341 -3.36 -15.69 -18.37
N LEU A 342 -2.66 -15.17 -17.33
CA LEU A 342 -3.21 -14.99 -16.01
C LEU A 342 -3.36 -13.50 -15.71
N PHE A 343 -4.58 -13.08 -15.36
CA PHE A 343 -4.83 -11.69 -14.94
C PHE A 343 -5.70 -11.57 -13.72
N ARG A 344 -5.54 -10.45 -13.03
CA ARG A 344 -6.55 -9.97 -12.10
C ARG A 344 -7.67 -9.29 -12.88
N SER A 345 -8.90 -9.57 -12.52
CA SER A 345 -10.09 -8.97 -13.11
C SER A 345 -10.92 -8.20 -12.09
N ASN A 346 -11.65 -7.19 -12.54
CA ASN A 346 -12.74 -6.57 -11.79
C ASN A 346 -14.05 -7.35 -12.04
N PHE A 347 -15.08 -7.02 -11.28
CA PHE A 347 -16.41 -7.67 -11.37
C PHE A 347 -16.95 -7.73 -12.80
N ASN A 348 -16.82 -6.65 -13.56
CA ASN A 348 -17.31 -6.57 -14.93
C ASN A 348 -16.30 -7.10 -15.96
N ARG A 349 -15.12 -7.57 -15.54
CA ARG A 349 -14.02 -8.03 -16.39
C ARG A 349 -13.55 -7.02 -17.45
N THR A 350 -13.85 -5.73 -17.22
CA THR A 350 -13.45 -4.63 -18.12
C THR A 350 -12.04 -4.12 -17.84
N ASP A 351 -11.58 -4.27 -16.58
CA ASP A 351 -10.24 -3.87 -16.14
C ASP A 351 -9.46 -5.14 -15.83
N LYS A 352 -8.46 -5.44 -16.64
CA LYS A 352 -7.63 -6.63 -16.54
C LYS A 352 -6.18 -6.21 -16.31
N THR A 353 -5.60 -6.69 -15.23
CA THR A 353 -4.18 -6.51 -14.91
C THR A 353 -3.46 -7.82 -15.15
N LEU A 354 -2.53 -7.83 -16.10
CA LEU A 354 -1.72 -9.01 -16.46
C LEU A 354 -0.80 -9.39 -15.30
N PHE A 355 -0.80 -10.67 -14.90
CA PHE A 355 0.13 -11.24 -13.93
C PHE A 355 1.24 -12.04 -14.60
N ALA A 356 0.86 -12.94 -15.49
CA ALA A 356 1.80 -13.80 -16.18
C ALA A 356 1.24 -14.23 -17.54
N LYS A 357 2.14 -14.54 -18.45
CA LYS A 357 1.81 -15.06 -19.78
C LYS A 357 2.86 -16.10 -20.18
N VAL A 358 2.41 -17.15 -20.82
CA VAL A 358 3.27 -18.15 -21.49
C VAL A 358 2.69 -18.52 -22.83
N GLU A 359 3.56 -18.71 -23.80
CA GLU A 359 3.23 -19.13 -25.18
C GLU A 359 4.01 -20.40 -25.51
N LEU A 360 3.37 -21.31 -26.24
CA LEU A 360 3.98 -22.52 -26.74
C LEU A 360 3.65 -22.67 -28.23
N GLN A 361 4.68 -22.66 -29.07
CA GLN A 361 4.54 -22.92 -30.48
C GLN A 361 4.26 -24.40 -30.70
N LEU A 362 3.18 -24.69 -31.44
CA LEU A 362 2.85 -26.04 -31.85
C LEU A 362 3.65 -26.32 -33.11
N GLY A 363 4.59 -27.27 -33.05
CA GLY A 363 5.28 -27.76 -34.24
C GLY A 363 4.28 -28.39 -35.21
N LEU A 364 4.51 -28.15 -36.48
CA LEU A 364 3.80 -28.85 -37.56
C LEU A 364 4.07 -30.35 -37.50
#